data_1a248e53e2fa316660b751350cde0ebb
#
_entry.id   1a248e53e2fa316660b751350cde0ebb
#
_cell.length_a   1.000
_cell.length_b   1.000
_cell.length_c   1.000
_cell.angle_alpha   90.00
_cell.angle_beta   90.00
_cell.angle_gamma   90.00
#
_symmetry.space_group_name_H-M   'P 1'
#
loop_
_entity.id
_entity.type
_entity.pdbx_description
1 polymer ?
#
loop_
_entity_poly.entity_id
_entity_poly.type
_entity_poly.pdbx_seq_one_letter_code
_entity_poly.pdbx_strand_id
1 'polypeptide(L)'
;MICFEQITASQDLTEFLNKTNDQGKISSKDEYQVLFLKQTPKIISQVKKWNPNIRLIGFKLLVGVSKEELLTVARASLIKNKAEIIVANDLYDISNNQHHAFLVKQDSVIEATTKEEIAQLLLTHIHTKDNL
;
A
#
# COMPACT_ATOMS: atom_id res chain seq x y z
N MET A 1 14.85 -26.89 -4.99
CA MET A 1 13.42 -26.45 -4.95
C MET A 1 12.71 -27.41 -4.01
N ILE A 2 12.49 -27.02 -2.76
CA ILE A 2 11.74 -27.84 -1.80
C ILE A 2 10.28 -27.79 -2.25
N CYS A 3 9.73 -28.95 -2.61
CA CYS A 3 8.34 -29.05 -3.04
C CYS A 3 7.43 -28.72 -1.86
N PHE A 4 6.43 -27.90 -2.05
CA PHE A 4 5.44 -27.47 -1.02
C PHE A 4 4.76 -28.68 -0.33
N GLU A 5 4.78 -29.84 -0.95
CA GLU A 5 4.23 -31.11 -0.42
C GLU A 5 5.00 -31.67 0.80
N GLN A 6 6.24 -31.24 1.02
CA GLN A 6 7.04 -31.71 2.18
C GLN A 6 6.79 -30.90 3.46
N ILE A 7 6.05 -29.81 3.39
CA ILE A 7 5.76 -28.93 4.54
C ILE A 7 4.42 -29.27 5.22
N THR A 8 3.68 -30.26 4.76
CA THR A 8 2.33 -30.59 5.24
C THR A 8 2.27 -31.52 6.44
N ALA A 9 3.36 -32.10 6.91
CA ALA A 9 3.40 -32.81 8.16
C ALA A 9 3.52 -31.82 9.33
N SER A 10 2.51 -31.73 10.20
CA SER A 10 2.41 -30.74 11.29
C SER A 10 3.60 -30.74 12.27
N GLN A 11 4.35 -31.84 12.37
CA GLN A 11 5.55 -31.96 13.18
C GLN A 11 6.75 -31.24 12.52
N ASP A 12 6.89 -31.36 11.20
CA ASP A 12 8.01 -30.75 10.46
C ASP A 12 7.90 -29.22 10.44
N LEU A 13 6.67 -28.70 10.39
CA LEU A 13 6.43 -27.24 10.42
C LEU A 13 6.83 -26.64 11.76
N THR A 14 6.50 -27.31 12.87
CA THR A 14 6.84 -26.84 14.23
C THR A 14 8.34 -26.90 14.48
N GLU A 15 9.00 -27.97 14.04
CA GLU A 15 10.45 -28.11 14.15
C GLU A 15 11.19 -27.09 13.26
N PHE A 16 10.65 -26.85 12.07
CA PHE A 16 11.16 -25.84 11.14
C PHE A 16 10.95 -24.41 11.64
N LEU A 17 9.79 -24.10 12.23
CA LEU A 17 9.51 -22.81 12.88
C LEU A 17 10.40 -22.55 14.10
N ASN A 18 10.74 -23.61 14.86
CA ASN A 18 11.64 -23.50 16.01
C ASN A 18 13.11 -23.33 15.60
N LYS A 19 13.48 -23.68 14.37
CA LYS A 19 14.82 -23.43 13.79
C LYS A 19 14.94 -22.01 13.20
N THR A 20 13.83 -21.32 12.92
CA THR A 20 13.86 -19.90 12.51
C THR A 20 14.14 -19.05 13.74
N ASN A 21 15.41 -18.72 13.94
CA ASN A 21 15.87 -18.01 15.12
C ASN A 21 15.61 -16.51 14.95
N ASP A 22 14.59 -15.97 15.62
CA ASP A 22 14.27 -14.53 15.63
C ASP A 22 15.31 -13.69 16.38
N GLN A 23 16.28 -14.32 17.02
CA GLN A 23 17.23 -13.67 17.91
C GLN A 23 18.67 -13.87 17.46
N GLY A 24 19.05 -13.29 16.34
CA GLY A 24 20.44 -13.31 16.00
C GLY A 24 20.77 -13.05 14.53
N LYS A 25 22.06 -13.02 14.24
CA LYS A 25 22.59 -12.92 12.88
C LYS A 25 22.24 -14.17 12.08
N ILE A 26 21.52 -14.01 10.98
CA ILE A 26 21.23 -15.09 10.05
C ILE A 26 22.55 -15.64 9.49
N SER A 27 22.75 -16.97 9.58
CA SER A 27 23.96 -17.63 9.06
C SER A 27 23.97 -17.58 7.54
N SER A 28 25.06 -17.13 6.95
CA SER A 28 25.27 -17.20 5.49
C SER A 28 25.76 -18.56 5.00
N LYS A 29 25.83 -19.55 5.89
CA LYS A 29 26.36 -20.91 5.57
C LYS A 29 25.25 -21.85 5.11
N ASP A 30 23.98 -21.51 5.35
CA ASP A 30 22.86 -22.35 4.96
C ASP A 30 22.53 -22.15 3.49
N GLU A 31 22.38 -23.25 2.75
CA GLU A 31 22.06 -23.23 1.31
C GLU A 31 20.69 -22.61 1.03
N TYR A 32 19.75 -22.74 1.97
CA TYR A 32 18.40 -22.19 1.89
C TYR A 32 18.03 -21.47 3.16
N GLN A 33 17.39 -20.31 3.00
CA GLN A 33 16.80 -19.53 4.10
C GLN A 33 15.31 -19.35 3.85
N VAL A 34 14.48 -19.58 4.86
CA VAL A 34 13.03 -19.39 4.78
C VAL A 34 12.60 -18.36 5.80
N LEU A 35 11.87 -17.36 5.34
CA LEU A 35 11.32 -16.29 6.16
C LEU A 35 9.81 -16.44 6.26
N PHE A 36 9.28 -16.49 7.48
CA PHE A 36 7.85 -16.41 7.73
C PHE A 36 7.46 -14.98 8.05
N LEU A 37 6.62 -14.38 7.20
CA LEU A 37 6.17 -13.02 7.35
C LEU A 37 4.72 -13.00 7.83
N LYS A 38 4.45 -12.26 8.89
CA LYS A 38 3.10 -11.99 9.36
C LYS A 38 2.68 -10.58 8.92
N GLN A 39 1.45 -10.47 8.42
CA GLN A 39 0.91 -9.17 8.06
C GLN A 39 0.79 -8.26 9.29
N THR A 40 1.41 -7.08 9.22
CA THR A 40 1.27 -6.05 10.24
C THR A 40 -0.04 -5.28 10.08
N PRO A 41 -0.57 -4.65 11.13
CA PRO A 41 -1.71 -3.74 11.02
C PRO A 41 -1.40 -2.59 10.07
N LYS A 42 -2.34 -2.29 9.16
CA LYS A 42 -2.21 -1.15 8.25
C LYS A 42 -2.48 0.15 9.02
N ILE A 43 -1.47 0.98 9.18
CA ILE A 43 -1.57 2.26 9.93
C ILE A 43 -2.68 3.14 9.37
N ILE A 44 -2.79 3.28 8.05
CA ILE A 44 -3.82 4.10 7.41
C ILE A 44 -5.25 3.76 7.88
N SER A 45 -5.54 2.50 8.18
CA SER A 45 -6.85 2.07 8.66
C SER A 45 -7.13 2.42 10.13
N GLN A 46 -6.12 2.87 10.87
CA GLN A 46 -6.22 3.27 12.26
C GLN A 46 -6.33 4.80 12.44
N VAL A 47 -5.84 5.58 11.48
CA VAL A 47 -5.74 7.04 11.58
C VAL A 47 -7.07 7.69 11.99
N LYS A 48 -8.16 7.37 11.28
CA LYS A 48 -9.48 7.92 11.57
C LYS A 48 -10.13 7.37 12.86
N LYS A 49 -9.63 6.25 13.39
CA LYS A 49 -10.04 5.72 14.68
C LYS A 49 -9.38 6.50 15.83
N TRP A 50 -8.11 6.87 15.65
CA TRP A 50 -7.36 7.64 16.64
C TRP A 50 -7.81 9.11 16.69
N ASN A 51 -8.05 9.69 15.52
CA ASN A 51 -8.57 11.05 15.42
C ASN A 51 -9.54 11.17 14.24
N PRO A 52 -10.86 11.17 14.48
CA PRO A 52 -11.89 11.30 13.43
C PRO A 52 -11.80 12.59 12.64
N ASN A 53 -11.28 13.67 13.25
CA ASN A 53 -11.21 15.01 12.65
C ASN A 53 -10.01 15.19 11.71
N ILE A 54 -9.04 14.26 11.72
CA ILE A 54 -7.87 14.36 10.85
C ILE A 54 -8.28 14.30 9.37
N ARG A 55 -7.70 15.14 8.55
CA ARG A 55 -7.87 15.09 7.09
C ARG A 55 -6.91 14.05 6.54
N LEU A 56 -7.45 13.00 5.92
CA LEU A 56 -6.65 11.86 5.46
C LEU A 56 -6.56 11.86 3.94
N ILE A 57 -5.34 11.98 3.45
CA ILE A 57 -4.98 11.75 2.05
C ILE A 57 -4.10 10.51 1.99
N GLY A 58 -4.52 9.52 1.21
CA GLY A 58 -3.79 8.26 1.08
C GLY A 58 -3.16 8.12 -0.30
N PHE A 59 -2.09 7.33 -0.37
CA PHE A 59 -1.43 6.97 -1.63
C PHE A 59 -1.58 5.48 -1.88
N LYS A 60 -1.87 5.12 -3.14
CA LYS A 60 -2.04 3.74 -3.57
C LYS A 60 -1.24 3.49 -4.84
N LEU A 61 -0.17 2.71 -4.71
CA LEU A 61 0.62 2.23 -5.83
C LEU A 61 0.20 0.80 -6.17
N LEU A 62 -0.08 0.54 -7.44
CA LEU A 62 -0.24 -0.79 -8.02
C LEU A 62 0.82 -1.02 -9.11
N VAL A 63 0.87 -2.21 -9.67
CA VAL A 63 1.86 -2.57 -10.68
C VAL A 63 1.18 -3.34 -11.80
N GLY A 64 1.20 -2.77 -13.01
CA GLY A 64 0.72 -3.42 -14.23
C GLY A 64 -0.78 -3.72 -14.24
N VAL A 65 -1.61 -2.83 -13.70
CA VAL A 65 -3.06 -2.99 -13.66
C VAL A 65 -3.76 -2.06 -14.66
N SER A 66 -5.00 -2.39 -15.02
CA SER A 66 -5.81 -1.48 -15.85
C SER A 66 -6.24 -0.23 -15.05
N LYS A 67 -6.58 0.85 -15.76
CA LYS A 67 -7.13 2.07 -15.15
C LYS A 67 -8.39 1.76 -14.33
N GLU A 68 -9.27 0.91 -14.85
CA GLU A 68 -10.51 0.52 -14.17
C GLU A 68 -10.23 -0.21 -12.86
N GLU A 69 -9.27 -1.11 -12.85
CA GLU A 69 -8.85 -1.83 -11.66
C GLU A 69 -8.20 -0.88 -10.64
N LEU A 70 -7.29 0.00 -11.10
CA LEU A 70 -6.65 1.00 -10.27
C LEU A 70 -7.68 1.90 -9.57
N LEU A 71 -8.66 2.41 -10.32
CA LEU A 71 -9.72 3.26 -9.77
C LEU A 71 -10.63 2.50 -8.81
N THR A 72 -10.95 1.24 -9.10
CA THR A 72 -11.76 0.38 -8.23
C THR A 72 -11.08 0.17 -6.88
N VAL A 73 -9.80 -0.18 -6.89
CA VAL A 73 -9.00 -0.37 -5.66
C VAL A 73 -8.85 0.94 -4.89
N ALA A 74 -8.65 2.06 -5.58
CA ALA A 74 -8.55 3.39 -4.97
C ALA A 74 -9.86 3.80 -4.29
N ARG A 75 -11.03 3.60 -4.92
CA ARG A 75 -12.35 3.86 -4.32
C ARG A 75 -12.61 2.99 -3.09
N ALA A 76 -12.29 1.69 -3.17
CA ALA A 76 -12.40 0.81 -2.02
C ALA A 76 -11.52 1.28 -0.84
N SER A 77 -10.30 1.74 -1.13
CA SER A 77 -9.38 2.31 -0.13
C SER A 77 -9.92 3.61 0.47
N LEU A 78 -10.47 4.50 -0.36
CA LEU A 78 -11.10 5.77 0.06
C LEU A 78 -12.19 5.52 1.11
N ILE A 79 -13.13 4.63 0.78
CA ILE A 79 -14.28 4.31 1.65
C ILE A 79 -13.80 3.61 2.92
N LYS A 80 -12.96 2.58 2.80
CA LYS A 80 -12.48 1.79 3.93
C LYS A 80 -11.75 2.63 4.97
N ASN A 81 -10.93 3.57 4.52
CA ASN A 81 -10.09 4.39 5.41
C ASN A 81 -10.74 5.74 5.74
N LYS A 82 -11.93 6.04 5.20
CA LYS A 82 -12.59 7.35 5.31
C LYS A 82 -11.65 8.49 4.89
N ALA A 83 -10.90 8.28 3.82
CA ALA A 83 -9.98 9.27 3.29
C ALA A 83 -10.73 10.32 2.46
N GLU A 84 -10.19 11.54 2.37
CA GLU A 84 -10.73 12.59 1.50
C GLU A 84 -10.29 12.39 0.06
N ILE A 85 -9.04 11.95 -0.12
CA ILE A 85 -8.44 11.67 -1.42
C ILE A 85 -7.59 10.41 -1.33
N ILE A 86 -7.64 9.59 -2.37
CA ILE A 86 -6.61 8.57 -2.65
C ILE A 86 -5.90 8.97 -3.93
N VAL A 87 -4.61 9.21 -3.85
CA VAL A 87 -3.73 9.38 -5.00
C VAL A 87 -3.32 7.98 -5.46
N ALA A 88 -3.84 7.55 -6.61
CA ALA A 88 -3.62 6.22 -7.15
C ALA A 88 -2.76 6.28 -8.41
N ASN A 89 -1.74 5.45 -8.49
CA ASN A 89 -0.86 5.36 -9.66
C ASN A 89 -0.39 3.93 -9.90
N ASP A 90 -0.07 3.63 -11.15
CA ASP A 90 0.61 2.40 -11.55
C ASP A 90 2.11 2.66 -11.65
N LEU A 91 2.92 1.69 -11.20
CA LEU A 91 4.37 1.81 -11.24
C LEU A 91 4.91 1.94 -12.68
N TYR A 92 4.25 1.31 -13.65
CA TYR A 92 4.67 1.38 -15.06
C TYR A 92 4.42 2.75 -15.70
N ASP A 93 3.51 3.55 -15.12
CA ASP A 93 3.22 4.91 -15.55
C ASP A 93 4.12 5.96 -14.89
N ILE A 94 5.13 5.50 -14.14
CA ILE A 94 6.12 6.36 -13.50
C ILE A 94 7.44 6.28 -14.26
N SER A 95 7.93 7.42 -14.71
CA SER A 95 9.27 7.58 -15.31
C SER A 95 9.96 8.80 -14.73
N ASN A 96 11.18 9.10 -15.18
CA ASN A 96 11.95 10.24 -14.67
C ASN A 96 11.22 11.59 -14.79
N ASN A 97 10.41 11.77 -15.85
CA ASN A 97 9.73 13.02 -16.17
C ASN A 97 8.20 12.92 -16.12
N GLN A 98 7.64 11.73 -15.90
CA GLN A 98 6.20 11.50 -15.83
C GLN A 98 5.85 10.78 -14.55
N HIS A 99 4.79 11.22 -13.91
CA HIS A 99 4.24 10.58 -12.73
C HIS A 99 2.72 10.59 -12.81
N HIS A 100 2.21 9.77 -13.73
CA HIS A 100 0.78 9.69 -13.98
C HIS A 100 0.05 9.15 -12.75
N ALA A 101 -0.96 9.87 -12.29
CA ALA A 101 -1.75 9.51 -11.14
C ALA A 101 -3.19 9.99 -11.24
N PHE A 102 -4.08 9.34 -10.50
CA PHE A 102 -5.47 9.72 -10.34
C PHE A 102 -5.74 10.14 -8.90
N LEU A 103 -6.21 11.36 -8.70
CA LEU A 103 -6.70 11.85 -7.42
C LEU A 103 -8.18 11.47 -7.30
N VAL A 104 -8.43 10.37 -6.62
CA VAL A 104 -9.77 9.79 -6.44
C VAL A 104 -10.41 10.40 -5.21
N LYS A 105 -11.52 11.11 -5.40
CA LYS A 105 -12.43 11.65 -4.38
C LYS A 105 -13.74 10.88 -4.39
N GLN A 106 -14.65 11.20 -3.45
CA GLN A 106 -15.94 10.55 -3.37
C GLN A 106 -16.72 10.66 -4.69
N ASP A 107 -16.82 11.87 -5.25
CA ASP A 107 -17.69 12.19 -6.38
C ASP A 107 -16.93 12.53 -7.67
N SER A 108 -15.60 12.48 -7.64
CA SER A 108 -14.78 12.88 -8.79
C SER A 108 -13.44 12.14 -8.85
N VAL A 109 -12.86 12.14 -10.03
CA VAL A 109 -11.50 11.69 -10.29
C VAL A 109 -10.81 12.78 -11.11
N ILE A 110 -9.65 13.22 -10.65
CA ILE A 110 -8.80 14.19 -11.35
C ILE A 110 -7.53 13.47 -11.76
N GLU A 111 -7.14 13.64 -13.01
CA GLU A 111 -5.91 13.07 -13.56
C GLU A 111 -4.79 14.10 -13.45
N ALA A 112 -3.59 13.64 -13.11
CA ALA A 112 -2.36 14.41 -13.04
C ALA A 112 -1.22 13.63 -13.68
N THR A 113 -0.30 14.31 -14.35
CA THR A 113 0.77 13.70 -15.13
C THR A 113 2.16 13.92 -14.52
N THR A 114 2.28 14.84 -13.58
CA THR A 114 3.54 15.18 -12.92
C THR A 114 3.39 15.26 -11.40
N LYS A 115 4.50 15.15 -10.68
CA LYS A 115 4.51 15.31 -9.22
C LYS A 115 4.08 16.72 -8.79
N GLU A 116 4.45 17.71 -9.59
CA GLU A 116 4.11 19.11 -9.37
C GLU A 116 2.61 19.32 -9.49
N GLU A 117 1.95 18.76 -10.51
CA GLU A 117 0.50 18.79 -10.66
C GLU A 117 -0.22 18.11 -9.50
N ILE A 118 0.26 16.92 -9.08
CA ILE A 118 -0.29 16.22 -7.92
C ILE A 118 -0.20 17.12 -6.68
N ALA A 119 0.96 17.71 -6.42
CA ALA A 119 1.17 18.58 -5.27
C ALA A 119 0.26 19.82 -5.32
N GLN A 120 0.15 20.46 -6.47
CA GLN A 120 -0.70 21.64 -6.66
C GLN A 120 -2.19 21.33 -6.44
N LEU A 121 -2.67 20.21 -6.97
CA LEU A 121 -4.05 19.76 -6.79
C LEU A 121 -4.36 19.42 -5.33
N LEU A 122 -3.42 18.81 -4.61
CA LEU A 122 -3.57 18.53 -3.19
C LEU A 122 -3.59 19.82 -2.36
N LEU A 123 -2.68 20.75 -2.62
CA LEU A 123 -2.64 22.05 -1.94
C LEU A 123 -3.94 22.84 -2.17
N THR A 124 -4.40 22.90 -3.41
CA THR A 124 -5.69 23.57 -3.75
C THR A 124 -6.84 22.94 -2.97
N HIS A 125 -6.89 21.61 -2.88
CA HIS A 125 -7.93 20.91 -2.11
C HIS A 125 -7.88 21.23 -0.62
N ILE A 126 -6.69 21.34 -0.05
CA ILE A 126 -6.50 21.66 1.37
C ILE A 126 -6.99 23.09 1.63
N HIS A 127 -6.54 24.07 0.86
CA HIS A 127 -6.90 25.48 1.06
C HIS A 127 -8.37 25.81 0.81
N THR A 128 -9.02 25.12 -0.14
CA THR A 128 -10.45 25.38 -0.44
C THR A 128 -11.37 25.01 0.72
N LYS A 129 -11.00 24.03 1.53
CA LYS A 129 -11.81 23.58 2.67
C LYS A 129 -11.49 24.32 3.99
N ASP A 130 -10.35 25.00 4.08
CA ASP A 130 -9.99 25.78 5.26
C ASP A 130 -10.64 27.17 5.29
N ASN A 131 -11.30 27.57 4.19
CA ASN A 131 -12.00 28.86 4.04
C ASN A 131 -13.54 28.75 4.16
N LEU A 132 -14.06 27.64 4.67
CA LEU A 132 -15.48 27.39 4.99
C LEU A 132 -15.68 27.15 6.48
#